data_d0f7669456fad0fdb71a3cf486aded48
#
_entry.id   d0f7669456fad0fdb71a3cf486aded48
#
_cell.length_a   1.000
_cell.length_b   1.000
_cell.length_c   1.000
_cell.angle_alpha   90.00
_cell.angle_beta   90.00
_cell.angle_gamma   90.00
#
_symmetry.space_group_name_H-M   'P 1'
#
loop_
_entity.id
_entity.type
_entity.pdbx_description
1 polymer ?
#
loop_
_entity_poly.entity_id
_entity_poly.type
_entity_poly.pdbx_seq_one_letter_code
_entity_poly.pdbx_strand_id
1 'polypeptide(L)'
;YDQDPILKEALELLRLSPDETKSEAAEFMLQLQEQVAGEVIEHVYEIINTYQGKGNRWYDNDPMMLKAVELLRNAPAKVQRVAALKLLIALEQKSFEGVEI
;
A
#
# COMPACT_ATOMS: atom_id res chain seq x y z
N TYR A 1 -10.31 3.71 -5.16
CA TYR A 1 -8.94 3.62 -5.67
C TYR A 1 -8.90 3.23 -7.15
N ASP A 2 -9.96 2.62 -7.62
CA ASP A 2 -10.07 2.22 -9.02
C ASP A 2 -10.06 3.42 -9.97
N GLN A 3 -10.28 4.61 -9.42
CA GLN A 3 -10.36 5.83 -10.21
C GLN A 3 -9.00 6.50 -10.42
N ASP A 4 -7.97 6.03 -9.72
CA ASP A 4 -6.63 6.60 -9.84
C ASP A 4 -5.74 5.65 -10.66
N PRO A 5 -5.42 6.01 -11.91
CA PRO A 5 -4.61 5.16 -12.78
C PRO A 5 -3.20 4.90 -12.21
N ILE A 6 -2.63 5.88 -11.51
CA ILE A 6 -1.29 5.73 -10.94
C ILE A 6 -1.31 4.70 -9.82
N LEU A 7 -2.30 4.79 -8.94
CA LEU A 7 -2.45 3.83 -7.86
C LEU A 7 -2.67 2.42 -8.40
N LYS A 8 -3.55 2.29 -9.39
CA LYS A 8 -3.83 1.00 -10.01
C LYS A 8 -2.56 0.39 -10.61
N GLU A 9 -1.80 1.18 -11.35
CA GLU A 9 -0.58 0.72 -11.98
C GLU A 9 0.47 0.32 -10.94
N ALA A 10 0.61 1.11 -9.88
CA ALA A 10 1.54 0.80 -8.81
C ALA A 10 1.20 -0.52 -8.14
N LEU A 11 -0.08 -0.76 -7.85
CA LEU A 11 -0.51 -2.01 -7.23
C LEU A 11 -0.33 -3.21 -8.14
N GLU A 12 -0.52 -3.05 -9.44
CA GLU A 12 -0.30 -4.12 -10.41
C GLU A 12 1.19 -4.48 -10.50
N LEU A 13 2.06 -3.48 -10.54
CA LEU A 13 3.50 -3.73 -10.53
C LEU A 13 3.92 -4.41 -9.23
N LEU A 14 3.34 -3.98 -8.11
CA LEU A 14 3.63 -4.58 -6.82
C LEU A 14 3.23 -6.05 -6.80
N ARG A 15 2.06 -6.37 -7.34
CA ARG A 15 1.58 -7.74 -7.41
C ARG A 15 2.55 -8.64 -8.16
N LEU A 16 3.18 -8.11 -9.19
CA LEU A 16 4.10 -8.87 -10.04
C LEU A 16 5.54 -8.87 -9.52
N SER A 17 5.80 -8.18 -8.43
CA SER A 17 7.14 -8.07 -7.87
C SER A 17 7.51 -9.29 -7.02
N PRO A 18 8.82 -9.57 -6.86
CA PRO A 18 9.28 -10.63 -5.96
C PRO A 18 8.88 -10.35 -4.52
N ASP A 19 8.83 -11.38 -3.68
CA ASP A 19 8.46 -11.26 -2.28
C ASP A 19 9.34 -10.27 -1.53
N GLU A 20 10.62 -10.23 -1.85
CA GLU A 20 11.58 -9.31 -1.24
C GLU A 20 11.18 -7.86 -1.51
N THR A 21 10.83 -7.56 -2.75
CA THR A 21 10.39 -6.24 -3.16
C THR A 21 9.04 -5.90 -2.53
N LYS A 22 8.14 -6.87 -2.46
CA LYS A 22 6.85 -6.68 -1.81
C LYS A 22 7.02 -6.30 -0.35
N SER A 23 7.96 -6.93 0.34
CA SER A 23 8.23 -6.65 1.74
C SER A 23 8.74 -5.22 1.92
N GLU A 24 9.66 -4.78 1.07
CA GLU A 24 10.17 -3.41 1.10
C GLU A 24 9.06 -2.41 0.80
N ALA A 25 8.20 -2.73 -0.16
CA ALA A 25 7.07 -1.88 -0.51
C ALA A 25 6.09 -1.75 0.65
N ALA A 26 5.83 -2.85 1.34
CA ALA A 26 4.94 -2.83 2.51
C ALA A 26 5.50 -1.91 3.59
N GLU A 27 6.79 -2.01 3.88
CA GLU A 27 7.44 -1.15 4.86
C GLU A 27 7.33 0.32 4.46
N PHE A 28 7.54 0.60 3.18
CA PHE A 28 7.42 1.95 2.65
C PHE A 28 5.99 2.50 2.85
N MET A 29 4.99 1.70 2.48
CA MET A 29 3.59 2.12 2.59
C MET A 29 3.14 2.27 4.04
N LEU A 30 3.70 1.47 4.96
CA LEU A 30 3.35 1.58 6.37
C LEU A 30 3.78 2.90 6.98
N GLN A 31 4.74 3.59 6.37
CA GLN A 31 5.13 4.93 6.82
C GLN A 31 3.98 5.93 6.68
N LEU A 32 2.97 5.61 5.89
CA LEU A 32 1.79 6.45 5.76
C LEU A 32 1.05 6.65 7.09
N GLN A 33 1.26 5.75 8.04
CA GLN A 33 0.63 5.89 9.36
C GLN A 33 0.94 7.24 10.02
N GLU A 34 2.10 7.79 9.71
CA GLU A 34 2.51 9.07 10.27
C GLU A 34 1.82 10.25 9.60
N GLN A 35 1.20 10.03 8.45
CA GLN A 35 0.61 11.09 7.64
C GLN A 35 -0.91 11.02 7.53
N VAL A 36 -1.52 10.02 8.16
CA VAL A 36 -2.98 9.87 8.12
C VAL A 36 -3.57 10.04 9.51
N ALA A 37 -4.83 10.43 9.57
CA ALA A 37 -5.54 10.59 10.83
C ALA A 37 -5.73 9.24 11.52
N GLY A 38 -5.80 9.26 12.86
CA GLY A 38 -6.03 8.04 13.62
C GLY A 38 -7.29 7.31 13.22
N GLU A 39 -8.31 8.05 12.79
CA GLU A 39 -9.57 7.47 12.31
C GLU A 39 -9.34 6.55 11.10
N VAL A 40 -8.45 6.96 10.21
CA VAL A 40 -8.12 6.15 9.03
C VAL A 40 -7.42 4.87 9.46
N ILE A 41 -6.50 4.97 10.41
CA ILE A 41 -5.78 3.81 10.93
C ILE A 41 -6.75 2.84 11.59
N GLU A 42 -7.68 3.31 12.39
CA GLU A 42 -8.69 2.47 13.02
C GLU A 42 -9.56 1.77 11.99
N HIS A 43 -9.95 2.50 10.94
CA HIS A 43 -10.74 1.92 9.86
C HIS A 43 -9.98 0.80 9.14
N VAL A 44 -8.68 0.99 8.93
CA VAL A 44 -7.84 -0.04 8.31
C VAL A 44 -7.79 -1.29 9.19
N TYR A 45 -7.65 -1.13 10.49
CA TYR A 45 -7.66 -2.28 11.40
C TYR A 45 -9.00 -3.01 11.38
N GLU A 46 -10.11 -2.29 11.26
CA GLU A 46 -11.42 -2.91 11.14
C GLU A 46 -11.50 -3.76 9.86
N ILE A 47 -10.98 -3.22 8.76
CA ILE A 47 -10.95 -3.95 7.49
C ILE A 47 -10.13 -5.22 7.63
N ILE A 48 -8.96 -5.13 8.24
CA ILE A 48 -8.09 -6.29 8.43
C ILE A 48 -8.79 -7.36 9.26
N ASN A 49 -9.43 -6.96 10.35
CA ASN A 49 -10.14 -7.90 11.21
C ASN A 49 -11.31 -8.57 10.50
N THR A 50 -11.97 -7.84 9.62
CA THR A 50 -13.10 -8.37 8.86
C THR A 50 -12.64 -9.40 7.84
N TYR A 51 -11.56 -9.13 7.14
CA TYR A 51 -11.14 -10.01 6.05
C TYR A 51 -10.41 -11.27 6.52
N GLN A 52 -9.51 -11.18 7.46
CA GLN A 52 -8.84 -12.34 8.10
C GLN A 52 -8.65 -13.56 7.20
N GLY A 53 -8.14 -13.36 5.99
CA GLY A 53 -7.90 -14.46 5.06
C GLY A 53 -9.10 -14.89 4.25
N LYS A 54 -10.22 -14.19 4.35
CA LYS A 54 -11.44 -14.51 3.60
C LYS A 54 -11.51 -13.81 2.25
N GLY A 55 -10.58 -12.90 1.98
CA GLY A 55 -10.57 -12.17 0.73
C GLY A 55 -9.94 -12.96 -0.40
N ASN A 56 -10.18 -12.51 -1.62
CA ASN A 56 -9.67 -13.15 -2.83
C ASN A 56 -8.55 -12.34 -3.50
N ARG A 57 -8.17 -11.22 -2.90
CA ARG A 57 -7.11 -10.39 -3.47
C ARG A 57 -5.75 -10.99 -3.14
N TRP A 58 -4.76 -10.71 -4.00
CA TRP A 58 -3.42 -11.30 -3.84
C TRP A 58 -2.74 -10.94 -2.51
N TYR A 59 -3.10 -9.81 -1.90
CA TYR A 59 -2.51 -9.37 -0.64
C TYR A 59 -3.33 -9.74 0.59
N ASP A 60 -4.50 -10.35 0.42
CA ASP A 60 -5.38 -10.66 1.56
C ASP A 60 -4.80 -11.70 2.51
N ASN A 61 -3.90 -12.52 2.03
CA ASN A 61 -3.26 -13.56 2.86
C ASN A 61 -2.01 -13.09 3.59
N ASP A 62 -1.58 -11.85 3.35
CA ASP A 62 -0.42 -11.26 3.99
C ASP A 62 -0.88 -10.08 4.85
N PRO A 63 -0.95 -10.25 6.19
CA PRO A 63 -1.46 -9.19 7.06
C PRO A 63 -0.70 -7.87 6.93
N MET A 64 0.61 -7.92 6.77
CA MET A 64 1.41 -6.71 6.62
C MET A 64 1.09 -6.00 5.31
N MET A 65 1.02 -6.76 4.23
CA MET A 65 0.70 -6.19 2.92
C MET A 65 -0.74 -5.67 2.89
N LEU A 66 -1.66 -6.40 3.48
CA LEU A 66 -3.07 -5.98 3.56
C LEU A 66 -3.17 -4.64 4.28
N LYS A 67 -2.50 -4.49 5.41
CA LYS A 67 -2.49 -3.24 6.15
C LYS A 67 -1.88 -2.11 5.31
N ALA A 68 -0.75 -2.39 4.66
CA ALA A 68 -0.07 -1.39 3.85
C ALA A 68 -0.94 -0.90 2.69
N VAL A 69 -1.55 -1.83 1.97
CA VAL A 69 -2.41 -1.49 0.83
C VAL A 69 -3.65 -0.72 1.29
N GLU A 70 -4.27 -1.15 2.39
CA GLU A 70 -5.46 -0.47 2.89
C GLU A 70 -5.14 0.92 3.42
N LEU A 71 -3.96 1.13 4.02
CA LEU A 71 -3.53 2.46 4.42
C LEU A 71 -3.42 3.38 3.20
N LEU A 72 -2.84 2.87 2.12
CA LEU A 72 -2.70 3.64 0.89
C LEU A 72 -4.06 3.96 0.28
N ARG A 73 -4.94 2.97 0.21
CA ARG A 73 -6.27 3.14 -0.38
C ARG A 73 -7.15 4.13 0.38
N ASN A 74 -6.98 4.19 1.70
CA ASN A 74 -7.80 5.04 2.56
C ASN A 74 -7.14 6.35 2.94
N ALA A 75 -5.93 6.61 2.45
CA ALA A 75 -5.23 7.86 2.70
C ALA A 75 -5.93 9.03 2.01
N PRO A 76 -5.78 10.26 2.52
CA PRO A 76 -6.29 11.44 1.81
C PRO A 76 -5.75 11.48 0.38
N ALA A 77 -6.55 12.00 -0.54
CA ALA A 77 -6.22 11.98 -1.97
C ALA A 77 -4.81 12.49 -2.28
N LYS A 78 -4.40 13.55 -1.61
CA LYS A 78 -3.09 14.16 -1.82
C LYS A 78 -1.96 13.22 -1.39
N VAL A 79 -2.10 12.62 -0.21
CA VAL A 79 -1.12 11.67 0.32
C VAL A 79 -1.10 10.42 -0.53
N GLN A 80 -2.28 9.93 -0.89
CA GLN A 80 -2.41 8.74 -1.73
C GLN A 80 -1.69 8.89 -3.06
N ARG A 81 -1.88 10.04 -3.72
CA ARG A 81 -1.27 10.30 -5.03
C ARG A 81 0.26 10.34 -4.93
N VAL A 82 0.78 11.06 -3.95
CA VAL A 82 2.23 11.17 -3.76
C VAL A 82 2.83 9.80 -3.44
N ALA A 83 2.20 9.07 -2.53
CA ALA A 83 2.69 7.76 -2.15
C ALA A 83 2.62 6.76 -3.30
N ALA A 84 1.53 6.78 -4.06
CA ALA A 84 1.38 5.88 -5.20
C ALA A 84 2.44 6.16 -6.27
N LEU A 85 2.73 7.44 -6.53
CA LEU A 85 3.73 7.82 -7.51
C LEU A 85 5.13 7.38 -7.07
N LYS A 86 5.47 7.61 -5.80
CA LYS A 86 6.75 7.19 -5.26
C LYS A 86 6.89 5.67 -5.28
N LEU A 87 5.82 4.97 -4.95
CA LEU A 87 5.80 3.51 -5.00
C LEU A 87 6.05 3.02 -6.42
N LEU A 88 5.36 3.61 -7.40
CA LEU A 88 5.53 3.25 -8.79
C LEU A 88 6.96 3.45 -9.27
N ILE A 89 7.55 4.60 -8.94
CA ILE A 89 8.93 4.91 -9.30
C ILE A 89 9.89 3.90 -8.69
N ALA A 90 9.71 3.60 -7.41
CA ALA A 90 10.57 2.64 -6.71
C ALA A 90 10.47 1.25 -7.33
N LEU A 91 9.27 0.83 -7.71
CA LEU A 91 9.08 -0.47 -8.35
C LEU A 91 9.70 -0.52 -9.74
N GLU A 92 9.63 0.57 -10.48
CA GLU A 92 10.25 0.62 -11.80
C GLU A 92 11.77 0.60 -11.71
N GLN A 93 12.33 1.23 -10.69
CA GLN A 93 13.77 1.23 -10.43
C GLN A 93 14.22 -0.05 -9.73
N LYS A 94 13.29 -0.84 -9.25
CA LYS A 94 13.55 -2.05 -8.47
C LYS A 94 14.34 -1.77 -7.19
N SER A 95 14.17 -0.57 -6.62
CA SER A 95 14.86 -0.17 -5.40
C SER A 95 14.04 0.86 -4.65
N PHE A 96 13.97 0.68 -3.34
CA PHE A 96 13.35 1.66 -2.43
C PHE A 96 14.39 2.52 -1.72
N GLU A 97 15.65 2.35 -2.07
CA GLU A 97 16.71 3.13 -1.47
C GLU A 97 16.53 4.62 -1.79
N GLY A 98 16.51 5.45 -0.75
CA GLY A 98 16.33 6.87 -0.91
C GLY A 98 14.89 7.32 -1.14
N VAL A 99 13.95 6.39 -1.18
CA VAL A 99 12.54 6.72 -1.36
C VAL A 99 11.86 6.82 -0.01
N GLU A 100 11.32 7.99 0.31
CA GLU A 100 10.62 8.25 1.56
C GLU A 100 9.31 8.98 1.29
N ILE A 101 8.36 8.76 2.17
CA ILE A 101 7.07 9.46 2.11
C ILE A 101 7.16 10.87 2.67
#